data_a1b563460138a8ff4894a592bf090842
#
_entry.id   a1b563460138a8ff4894a592bf090842
#
_cell.length_a   1.000
_cell.length_b   1.000
_cell.length_c   1.000
_cell.angle_alpha   90.00
_cell.angle_beta   90.00
_cell.angle_gamma   90.00
#
_symmetry.space_group_name_H-M   'P 1'
#
loop_
_entity.id
_entity.type
_entity.pdbx_description
1 polymer ?
#
loop_
_entity_poly.entity_id
_entity_poly.type
_entity_poly.pdbx_seq_one_letter_code
_entity_poly.pdbx_strand_id
1 'polypeptide(L)'
;MKHSKKHLDFEVNLIPFIDLLSVSICFLLITAVWLNVGSMNVKQAVGGQAQEDTKKSPLVWIRMTPAGDLDLEVQQSSLVPASLRKFRVSQLDKKVNYEGLEKALTNLKQVEPSLNTGLIQPTAATSYEEIIDVMDKLKKSGMTDLGVSPL
;
A
#
# COMPACT_ATOMS: atom_id res chain seq x y z
N MET A 1 43.59 58.23 36.98
CA MET A 1 43.66 57.30 35.80
C MET A 1 42.29 56.67 35.55
N LYS A 2 41.56 57.16 34.52
CA LYS A 2 40.25 56.64 34.16
C LYS A 2 40.43 55.45 33.24
N HIS A 3 40.14 54.18 33.70
CA HIS A 3 40.09 53.05 32.87
C HIS A 3 38.80 53.09 32.03
N SER A 4 38.96 53.38 30.73
CA SER A 4 37.91 53.25 29.75
C SER A 4 37.65 51.72 29.53
N LYS A 5 36.49 51.26 29.97
CA LYS A 5 36.00 49.89 29.62
C LYS A 5 35.62 49.91 28.15
N LYS A 6 36.42 49.21 27.33
CA LYS A 6 36.13 48.96 25.95
C LYS A 6 34.94 47.99 25.92
N HIS A 7 33.75 48.49 25.58
CA HIS A 7 32.61 47.61 25.22
C HIS A 7 32.98 46.95 23.90
N LEU A 8 33.24 45.66 23.96
CA LEU A 8 33.27 44.79 22.79
C LEU A 8 31.83 44.48 22.42
N ASP A 9 31.25 45.28 21.54
CA ASP A 9 29.97 44.99 20.93
C ASP A 9 30.24 43.81 19.95
N PHE A 10 29.94 42.61 20.41
CA PHE A 10 29.93 41.43 19.61
C PHE A 10 28.64 41.44 18.77
N GLU A 11 28.68 42.13 17.64
CA GLU A 11 27.61 42.02 16.65
C GLU A 11 27.71 40.66 15.98
N VAL A 12 26.87 39.73 16.42
CA VAL A 12 26.75 38.42 15.77
C VAL A 12 26.07 38.66 14.43
N ASN A 13 26.80 38.51 13.33
CA ASN A 13 26.21 38.58 12.01
C ASN A 13 25.33 37.34 11.78
N LEU A 14 24.00 37.51 11.84
CA LEU A 14 23.01 36.46 11.69
C LEU A 14 22.70 36.11 10.24
N ILE A 15 23.21 36.89 9.29
CA ILE A 15 22.94 36.70 7.85
C ILE A 15 23.34 35.29 7.37
N PRO A 16 24.53 34.76 7.69
CA PRO A 16 24.91 33.41 7.28
C PRO A 16 24.03 32.32 7.89
N PHE A 17 23.47 32.57 9.11
CA PHE A 17 22.55 31.60 9.75
C PHE A 17 21.20 31.55 9.05
N ILE A 18 20.68 32.72 8.65
CA ILE A 18 19.40 32.82 7.93
C ILE A 18 19.53 32.14 6.56
N ASP A 19 20.65 32.30 5.90
CA ASP A 19 20.94 31.71 4.60
C ASP A 19 21.00 30.19 4.69
N LEU A 20 21.72 29.64 5.67
CA LEU A 20 21.82 28.22 5.95
C LEU A 20 20.45 27.61 6.30
N LEU A 21 19.66 28.29 7.12
CA LEU A 21 18.31 27.87 7.47
C LEU A 21 17.39 27.84 6.25
N SER A 22 17.46 28.87 5.39
CA SER A 22 16.65 28.95 4.18
C SER A 22 16.96 27.79 3.22
N VAL A 23 18.23 27.51 3.00
CA VAL A 23 18.66 26.36 2.16
C VAL A 23 18.22 25.03 2.75
N SER A 24 18.32 24.87 4.09
CA SER A 24 17.88 23.65 4.76
C SER A 24 16.36 23.45 4.65
N ILE A 25 15.57 24.50 4.78
CA ILE A 25 14.12 24.44 4.62
C ILE A 25 13.74 24.09 3.18
N CYS A 26 14.36 24.73 2.20
CA CYS A 26 14.13 24.40 0.79
C CYS A 26 14.48 22.94 0.47
N PHE A 27 15.60 22.45 0.99
CA PHE A 27 16.00 21.07 0.82
C PHE A 27 14.99 20.09 1.45
N LEU A 28 14.53 20.36 2.68
CA LEU A 28 13.52 19.55 3.35
C LEU A 28 12.18 19.56 2.60
N LEU A 29 11.77 20.70 2.05
CA LEU A 29 10.55 20.77 1.25
C LEU A 29 10.65 19.99 -0.05
N ILE A 30 11.78 20.05 -0.75
CA ILE A 30 12.02 19.28 -1.97
C ILE A 30 12.03 17.78 -1.65
N THR A 31 12.71 17.36 -0.59
CA THR A 31 12.74 15.95 -0.17
C THR A 31 11.38 15.45 0.30
N ALA A 32 10.60 16.27 0.99
CA ALA A 32 9.24 15.91 1.43
C ALA A 32 8.27 15.73 0.27
N VAL A 33 8.41 16.50 -0.81
CA VAL A 33 7.61 16.34 -2.03
C VAL A 33 7.95 15.04 -2.78
N TRP A 34 9.22 14.62 -2.73
CA TRP A 34 9.64 13.35 -3.34
C TRP A 34 9.26 12.12 -2.50
N LEU A 35 9.11 12.28 -1.20
CA LEU A 35 8.53 11.27 -0.32
C LEU A 35 7.00 11.31 -0.39
N ASN A 36 6.45 11.17 -1.57
CA ASN A 36 5.09 10.71 -1.71
C ASN A 36 5.11 9.21 -1.37
N VAL A 37 5.38 8.93 -0.10
CA VAL A 37 5.14 7.63 0.49
C VAL A 37 3.64 7.47 0.38
N GLY A 38 3.20 6.73 -0.62
CA GLY A 38 1.87 6.20 -0.62
C GLY A 38 1.73 5.50 0.73
N SER A 39 1.07 6.14 1.68
CA SER A 39 0.70 5.50 2.93
C SER A 39 -0.24 4.38 2.53
N MET A 40 0.33 3.18 2.37
CA MET A 40 -0.46 1.97 2.38
C MET A 40 -1.04 1.92 3.78
N ASN A 41 -2.33 2.19 3.91
CA ASN A 41 -3.06 1.90 5.13
C ASN A 41 -3.07 0.39 5.31
N VAL A 42 -1.99 -0.14 5.80
CA VAL A 42 -1.93 -1.51 6.29
C VAL A 42 -2.74 -1.50 7.58
N LYS A 43 -4.02 -1.81 7.47
CA LYS A 43 -4.83 -2.17 8.62
C LYS A 43 -4.29 -3.51 9.11
N GLN A 44 -3.30 -3.43 9.97
CA GLN A 44 -2.82 -4.58 10.71
C GLN A 44 -3.98 -5.07 11.57
N ALA A 45 -4.46 -6.27 11.31
CA ALA A 45 -5.42 -6.94 12.17
C ALA A 45 -4.70 -7.31 13.49
N VAL A 46 -4.62 -6.35 14.39
CA VAL A 46 -4.23 -6.62 15.77
C VAL A 46 -5.45 -7.21 16.45
N GLY A 47 -5.34 -8.47 16.83
CA GLY A 47 -6.41 -9.17 17.55
C GLY A 47 -6.80 -8.44 18.83
N GLY A 48 -8.09 -8.20 19.00
CA GLY A 48 -8.71 -7.81 20.25
C GLY A 48 -9.10 -6.35 20.36
N GLN A 49 -10.20 -6.00 19.74
CA GLN A 49 -11.36 -5.28 20.30
C GLN A 49 -12.36 -5.07 19.16
N ALA A 50 -13.59 -5.51 19.37
CA ALA A 50 -14.70 -5.23 18.49
C ALA A 50 -14.89 -3.71 18.41
N GLN A 51 -14.42 -3.10 17.33
CA GLN A 51 -14.77 -1.73 16.99
C GLN A 51 -16.07 -1.79 16.22
N GLU A 52 -17.13 -1.34 16.88
CA GLU A 52 -18.46 -1.19 16.33
C GLU A 52 -18.40 -0.32 15.05
N ASP A 53 -19.18 -0.76 14.05
CA ASP A 53 -19.59 0.00 12.87
C ASP A 53 -18.52 0.55 11.90
N THR A 54 -17.53 -0.22 11.55
CA THR A 54 -16.93 -0.05 10.23
C THR A 54 -17.82 -0.76 9.21
N LYS A 55 -18.47 -0.02 8.31
CA LYS A 55 -19.11 -0.58 7.12
C LYS A 55 -18.17 -1.64 6.56
N LYS A 56 -18.62 -2.89 6.59
CA LYS A 56 -17.86 -4.03 6.09
C LYS A 56 -17.63 -3.80 4.60
N SER A 57 -16.48 -3.27 4.23
CA SER A 57 -16.13 -3.06 2.84
C SER A 57 -15.78 -4.39 2.19
N PRO A 58 -16.28 -4.66 0.99
CA PRO A 58 -15.95 -5.89 0.29
C PRO A 58 -14.45 -5.96 0.01
N LEU A 59 -13.90 -7.15 0.18
CA LEU A 59 -12.48 -7.42 -0.05
C LEU A 59 -12.29 -8.73 -0.79
N VAL A 60 -11.21 -8.85 -1.55
CA VAL A 60 -10.80 -10.09 -2.19
C VAL A 60 -9.53 -10.62 -1.56
N TRP A 61 -9.56 -11.88 -1.15
CA TRP A 61 -8.39 -12.65 -0.78
C TRP A 61 -7.84 -13.39 -1.99
N ILE A 62 -6.55 -13.30 -2.19
CA ILE A 62 -5.83 -14.01 -3.25
C ILE A 62 -4.77 -14.87 -2.57
N ARG A 63 -5.03 -16.17 -2.49
CA ARG A 63 -4.06 -17.12 -1.97
C ARG A 63 -3.26 -17.68 -3.13
N MET A 64 -1.96 -17.55 -3.05
CA MET A 64 -1.04 -18.12 -4.02
C MET A 64 -0.72 -19.56 -3.60
N THR A 65 -0.76 -20.48 -4.54
CA THR A 65 -0.38 -21.89 -4.28
C THR A 65 1.04 -22.16 -4.77
N PRO A 66 1.75 -23.16 -4.22
CA PRO A 66 3.09 -23.51 -4.70
C PRO A 66 3.12 -23.98 -6.16
N ALA A 67 1.96 -24.37 -6.70
CA ALA A 67 1.83 -24.77 -8.09
C ALA A 67 1.71 -23.59 -9.06
N GLY A 68 1.46 -22.37 -8.56
CA GLY A 68 1.22 -21.17 -9.37
C GLY A 68 -0.26 -20.89 -9.64
N ASP A 69 -1.18 -21.64 -9.03
CA ASP A 69 -2.60 -21.34 -9.07
C ASP A 69 -2.92 -20.20 -8.08
N LEU A 70 -3.96 -19.45 -8.38
CA LEU A 70 -4.50 -18.40 -7.52
C LEU A 70 -5.90 -18.76 -7.06
N ASP A 71 -6.09 -18.92 -5.76
CA ASP A 71 -7.41 -19.10 -5.16
C ASP A 71 -7.94 -17.73 -4.71
N LEU A 72 -9.01 -17.27 -5.35
CA LEU A 72 -9.66 -16.02 -5.05
C LEU A 72 -10.90 -16.27 -4.20
N GLU A 73 -11.03 -15.47 -3.13
CA GLU A 73 -12.17 -15.49 -2.23
C GLU A 73 -12.66 -14.08 -1.96
N VAL A 74 -13.88 -13.77 -2.37
CA VAL A 74 -14.52 -12.47 -2.10
C VAL A 74 -15.27 -12.57 -0.78
N GLN A 75 -14.96 -11.67 0.14
CA GLN A 75 -15.59 -11.59 1.45
C GLN A 75 -16.31 -10.25 1.62
N GLN A 76 -17.30 -10.24 2.52
CA GLN A 76 -18.04 -9.04 2.91
C GLN A 76 -18.78 -8.34 1.75
N SER A 77 -19.05 -9.03 0.65
CA SER A 77 -19.88 -8.56 -0.44
C SER A 77 -21.27 -9.18 -0.37
N SER A 78 -22.30 -8.36 -0.51
CA SER A 78 -23.68 -8.81 -0.66
C SER A 78 -24.09 -8.97 -2.12
N LEU A 79 -23.42 -8.30 -3.04
CA LEU A 79 -23.73 -8.30 -4.47
C LEU A 79 -23.14 -9.48 -5.24
N VAL A 80 -22.02 -10.02 -4.76
CA VAL A 80 -21.35 -11.14 -5.41
C VAL A 80 -22.10 -12.44 -5.08
N PRO A 81 -22.61 -13.15 -6.09
CA PRO A 81 -23.30 -14.42 -5.89
C PRO A 81 -22.36 -15.50 -5.34
N ALA A 82 -22.90 -16.47 -4.63
CA ALA A 82 -22.13 -17.51 -3.94
C ALA A 82 -21.18 -18.29 -4.89
N SER A 83 -21.58 -18.45 -6.15
CA SER A 83 -20.77 -19.12 -7.18
C SER A 83 -19.50 -18.36 -7.58
N LEU A 84 -19.50 -17.02 -7.44
CA LEU A 84 -18.37 -16.16 -7.76
C LEU A 84 -17.58 -15.70 -6.52
N ARG A 85 -18.01 -16.14 -5.31
CA ARG A 85 -17.27 -15.79 -4.08
C ARG A 85 -15.97 -16.56 -3.93
N LYS A 86 -15.90 -17.77 -4.47
CA LYS A 86 -14.71 -18.60 -4.44
C LYS A 86 -14.48 -19.21 -5.80
N PHE A 87 -13.36 -18.91 -6.39
CA PHE A 87 -12.96 -19.51 -7.67
C PHE A 87 -11.44 -19.59 -7.77
N ARG A 88 -10.98 -20.45 -8.65
CA ARG A 88 -9.56 -20.66 -8.89
C ARG A 88 -9.19 -20.17 -10.29
N VAL A 89 -8.10 -19.44 -10.37
CA VAL A 89 -7.41 -19.13 -11.61
C VAL A 89 -6.25 -20.11 -11.73
N SER A 90 -6.37 -21.06 -12.65
CA SER A 90 -5.34 -22.08 -12.87
C SER A 90 -4.11 -21.46 -13.51
N GLN A 91 -2.96 -22.00 -13.15
CA GLN A 91 -1.66 -21.64 -13.71
C GLN A 91 -1.63 -21.80 -15.24
N LEU A 92 -0.74 -21.08 -15.87
CA LEU A 92 -0.42 -21.22 -17.29
C LEU A 92 1.10 -21.50 -17.41
N ASP A 93 1.46 -22.62 -18.04
CA ASP A 93 2.87 -23.04 -18.23
C ASP A 93 3.70 -23.07 -16.94
N LYS A 94 3.14 -23.55 -15.84
CA LYS A 94 3.74 -23.59 -14.49
C LYS A 94 4.05 -22.20 -13.92
N LYS A 95 3.40 -21.17 -14.41
CA LYS A 95 3.50 -19.78 -13.93
C LYS A 95 2.13 -19.24 -13.58
N VAL A 96 2.12 -18.18 -12.80
CA VAL A 96 0.89 -17.48 -12.46
C VAL A 96 0.22 -16.95 -13.73
N ASN A 97 -1.07 -17.25 -13.88
CA ASN A 97 -1.87 -16.79 -15.02
C ASN A 97 -2.38 -15.38 -14.78
N TYR A 98 -1.57 -14.38 -15.10
CA TYR A 98 -1.91 -12.96 -14.91
C TYR A 98 -3.07 -12.49 -15.79
N GLU A 99 -3.24 -13.03 -17.00
CA GLU A 99 -4.36 -12.67 -17.87
C GLU A 99 -5.69 -13.20 -17.31
N GLY A 100 -5.68 -14.43 -16.82
CA GLY A 100 -6.84 -15.02 -16.14
C GLY A 100 -7.22 -14.25 -14.90
N LEU A 101 -6.23 -13.81 -14.11
CA LEU A 101 -6.44 -12.95 -12.95
C LEU A 101 -7.08 -11.62 -13.32
N GLU A 102 -6.55 -10.94 -14.34
CA GLU A 102 -7.06 -9.63 -14.79
C GLU A 102 -8.52 -9.70 -15.27
N LYS A 103 -8.86 -10.73 -16.06
CA LYS A 103 -10.24 -11.00 -16.49
C LYS A 103 -11.17 -11.24 -15.30
N ALA A 104 -10.72 -12.06 -14.35
CA ALA A 104 -11.49 -12.38 -13.14
C ALA A 104 -11.74 -11.13 -12.29
N LEU A 105 -10.72 -10.30 -12.09
CA LEU A 105 -10.82 -9.05 -11.33
C LEU A 105 -11.75 -8.04 -12.02
N THR A 106 -11.67 -7.93 -13.35
CA THR A 106 -12.56 -7.06 -14.13
C THR A 106 -14.01 -7.49 -13.98
N ASN A 107 -14.30 -8.78 -14.07
CA ASN A 107 -15.64 -9.32 -13.86
C ASN A 107 -16.14 -9.06 -12.43
N LEU A 108 -15.30 -9.27 -11.42
CA LEU A 108 -15.65 -8.99 -10.03
C LEU A 108 -15.95 -7.51 -9.81
N LYS A 109 -15.17 -6.63 -10.42
CA LYS A 109 -15.34 -5.17 -10.30
C LYS A 109 -16.62 -4.69 -10.99
N GLN A 110 -17.07 -5.36 -12.05
CA GLN A 110 -18.36 -5.08 -12.70
C GLN A 110 -19.55 -5.46 -11.80
N VAL A 111 -19.43 -6.58 -11.07
CA VAL A 111 -20.48 -7.05 -10.16
C VAL A 111 -20.47 -6.26 -8.85
N GLU A 112 -19.29 -5.95 -8.35
CA GLU A 112 -19.08 -5.23 -7.07
C GLU A 112 -18.13 -4.04 -7.28
N PRO A 113 -18.65 -2.89 -7.74
CA PRO A 113 -17.83 -1.68 -7.98
C PRO A 113 -17.14 -1.15 -6.72
N SER A 114 -17.68 -1.43 -5.54
CA SER A 114 -17.13 -1.01 -4.24
C SER A 114 -15.95 -1.87 -3.76
N LEU A 115 -15.59 -2.93 -4.49
CA LEU A 115 -14.48 -3.81 -4.19
C LEU A 115 -13.15 -3.08 -4.42
N ASN A 116 -12.58 -2.49 -3.38
CA ASN A 116 -11.36 -1.69 -3.44
C ASN A 116 -10.18 -2.30 -2.69
N THR A 117 -10.45 -3.31 -1.85
CA THR A 117 -9.43 -3.94 -0.99
C THR A 117 -9.04 -5.31 -1.53
N GLY A 118 -7.75 -5.53 -1.73
CA GLY A 118 -7.16 -6.80 -2.13
C GLY A 118 -6.10 -7.26 -1.14
N LEU A 119 -6.23 -8.49 -0.64
CA LEU A 119 -5.26 -9.09 0.27
C LEU A 119 -4.60 -10.28 -0.42
N ILE A 120 -3.28 -10.28 -0.49
CA ILE A 120 -2.48 -11.34 -1.09
C ILE A 120 -1.90 -12.19 0.04
N GLN A 121 -2.11 -13.48 -0.04
CA GLN A 121 -1.49 -14.46 0.85
C GLN A 121 -0.50 -15.30 0.03
N PRO A 122 0.78 -14.99 0.08
CA PRO A 122 1.82 -15.76 -0.60
C PRO A 122 2.07 -17.08 0.14
N THR A 123 2.82 -17.99 -0.49
CA THR A 123 3.39 -19.16 0.15
C THR A 123 4.89 -18.98 0.32
N ALA A 124 5.53 -19.86 1.08
CA ALA A 124 6.99 -19.85 1.23
C ALA A 124 7.75 -20.06 -0.09
N ALA A 125 7.10 -20.61 -1.10
CA ALA A 125 7.67 -20.82 -2.43
C ALA A 125 7.43 -19.65 -3.40
N THR A 126 6.60 -18.69 -3.03
CA THR A 126 6.25 -17.54 -3.89
C THR A 126 7.42 -16.54 -3.93
N SER A 127 7.84 -16.17 -5.13
CA SER A 127 8.86 -15.14 -5.29
C SER A 127 8.31 -13.74 -5.02
N TYR A 128 9.19 -12.82 -4.62
CA TYR A 128 8.80 -11.41 -4.41
C TYR A 128 8.29 -10.76 -5.71
N GLU A 129 8.87 -11.12 -6.85
CA GLU A 129 8.46 -10.64 -8.16
C GLU A 129 7.02 -11.03 -8.49
N GLU A 130 6.62 -12.28 -8.22
CA GLU A 130 5.24 -12.73 -8.42
C GLU A 130 4.24 -11.97 -7.54
N ILE A 131 4.62 -11.63 -6.30
CA ILE A 131 3.77 -10.82 -5.42
C ILE A 131 3.57 -9.42 -6.01
N ILE A 132 4.63 -8.79 -6.48
CA ILE A 132 4.57 -7.46 -7.10
C ILE A 132 3.73 -7.47 -8.36
N ASP A 133 3.89 -8.47 -9.22
CA ASP A 133 3.10 -8.62 -10.45
C ASP A 133 1.61 -8.77 -10.15
N VAL A 134 1.24 -9.57 -9.15
CA VAL A 134 -0.15 -9.69 -8.70
C VAL A 134 -0.68 -8.36 -8.16
N MET A 135 0.12 -7.63 -7.36
CA MET A 135 -0.24 -6.30 -6.86
C MET A 135 -0.48 -5.31 -8.00
N ASP A 136 0.36 -5.33 -9.03
CA ASP A 136 0.20 -4.47 -10.20
C ASP A 136 -1.09 -4.77 -10.96
N LYS A 137 -1.46 -6.04 -11.10
CA LYS A 137 -2.74 -6.43 -11.72
C LYS A 137 -3.94 -5.96 -10.89
N LEU A 138 -3.86 -6.05 -9.57
CA LEU A 138 -4.88 -5.51 -8.66
C LEU A 138 -5.03 -4.00 -8.81
N LYS A 139 -3.93 -3.25 -8.84
CA LYS A 139 -3.95 -1.80 -9.07
C LYS A 139 -4.56 -1.44 -10.42
N LYS A 140 -4.18 -2.13 -11.48
CA LYS A 140 -4.73 -1.91 -12.82
C LYS A 140 -6.23 -2.18 -12.90
N SER A 141 -6.75 -3.11 -12.10
CA SER A 141 -8.19 -3.35 -11.99
C SER A 141 -8.95 -2.33 -11.14
N GLY A 142 -8.25 -1.31 -10.61
CA GLY A 142 -8.84 -0.21 -9.84
C GLY A 142 -8.97 -0.48 -8.35
N MET A 143 -8.21 -1.42 -7.80
CA MET A 143 -8.10 -1.60 -6.36
C MET A 143 -7.06 -0.66 -5.77
N THR A 144 -7.42 0.05 -4.72
CA THR A 144 -6.60 1.10 -4.11
C THR A 144 -5.99 0.69 -2.78
N ASP A 145 -6.61 -0.27 -2.10
CA ASP A 145 -6.20 -0.73 -0.78
C ASP A 145 -5.67 -2.18 -0.89
N LEU A 146 -4.35 -2.31 -0.94
CA LEU A 146 -3.69 -3.60 -1.14
C LEU A 146 -2.87 -3.96 0.09
N GLY A 147 -2.90 -5.23 0.47
CA GLY A 147 -2.10 -5.75 1.56
C GLY A 147 -1.54 -7.14 1.27
N VAL A 148 -0.46 -7.48 1.95
CA VAL A 148 0.12 -8.82 1.96
C VAL A 148 -0.05 -9.38 3.36
N SER A 149 -0.72 -10.52 3.46
CA SER A 149 -0.87 -11.23 4.73
C SER A 149 0.38 -12.09 4.98
N PRO A 150 0.94 -12.08 6.17
CA PRO A 150 1.98 -13.05 6.51
C PRO A 150 1.44 -14.48 6.46
N LEU A 151 2.35 -15.42 6.27
CA LEU A 151 2.09 -16.87 6.28
C LEU A 151 1.57 -17.34 7.64
#